data_a29a0d09511774a715a39643f2796fc6
#
_entry.id   a29a0d09511774a715a39643f2796fc6
#
_cell.length_a   1.000
_cell.length_b   1.000
_cell.length_c   1.000
_cell.angle_alpha   90.00
_cell.angle_beta   90.00
_cell.angle_gamma   90.00
#
_symmetry.space_group_name_H-M   'P 1'
#
loop_
_entity.id
_entity.type
_entity.pdbx_description
1 polymer ?
#
loop_
_entity_poly.entity_id
_entity_poly.type
_entity_poly.pdbx_seq_one_letter_code
_entity_poly.pdbx_strand_id
1 'polypeptide(L)'
;MAKKQKTEKVVEPLIEKDFEEVMVETPVVEEPKARQRLKPTNEWEIKDRMYYLKGGKKPLSRSIKAAGIYYFDKEKGYERELKYCQNQKTPFVDEMKGDQRLEHIVFRSGSLYVPKEKTVLQKLLSLYHPHKNNLYEEYKPAAVAADEIEVLDMQVDALVAARNIDIDMAEAIMRVEKGSEVSELSSKELKRDLLVFARSNPKLFLELADDENVMLRNFGIKAVEAGVLR
;
A
#
# COMPACT_ATOMS: atom_id res chain seq x y z
N MET A 1 31.17 -79.22 6.66
CA MET A 1 32.52 -79.21 7.23
C MET A 1 32.95 -77.78 7.48
N ALA A 2 33.47 -77.57 8.69
CA ALA A 2 34.32 -76.52 9.19
C ALA A 2 33.77 -75.08 9.31
N LYS A 3 33.45 -74.75 10.50
CA LYS A 3 34.17 -74.07 11.61
C LYS A 3 34.20 -72.56 11.40
N LYS A 4 33.42 -71.86 12.24
CA LYS A 4 33.80 -71.11 13.46
C LYS A 4 34.97 -70.16 13.25
N GLN A 5 34.72 -68.88 13.47
CA GLN A 5 35.31 -68.25 14.65
C GLN A 5 34.66 -66.86 14.89
N LYS A 6 34.26 -66.73 16.14
CA LYS A 6 33.85 -65.57 16.91
C LYS A 6 35.10 -64.75 17.20
N THR A 7 35.07 -63.44 17.02
CA THR A 7 35.92 -62.54 17.80
C THR A 7 35.14 -61.27 18.13
N GLU A 8 34.88 -61.20 19.43
CA GLU A 8 34.58 -59.97 20.14
C GLU A 8 35.74 -58.98 19.99
N LYS A 9 35.42 -57.72 19.71
CA LYS A 9 36.31 -56.59 20.01
C LYS A 9 35.48 -55.49 20.67
N VAL A 10 35.66 -55.50 21.97
CA VAL A 10 35.98 -54.40 22.91
C VAL A 10 35.66 -53.01 22.36
N VAL A 11 34.68 -52.41 23.04
CA VAL A 11 34.37 -50.99 22.99
C VAL A 11 35.45 -50.27 23.82
N GLU A 12 36.26 -49.45 23.19
CA GLU A 12 37.03 -48.42 23.85
C GLU A 12 36.43 -47.07 23.53
N PRO A 13 36.32 -46.15 24.50
CA PRO A 13 35.76 -44.81 24.32
C PRO A 13 36.84 -43.90 23.74
N LEU A 14 36.63 -43.37 22.56
CA LEU A 14 37.39 -42.24 22.01
C LEU A 14 36.69 -40.95 22.45
N ILE A 15 37.08 -40.48 23.54
CA ILE A 15 37.68 -39.24 23.98
C ILE A 15 37.77 -38.17 22.90
N GLU A 16 37.05 -37.10 23.23
CA GLU A 16 37.35 -35.70 22.99
C GLU A 16 38.53 -35.41 22.05
N LYS A 17 38.26 -34.87 20.89
CA LYS A 17 39.06 -33.82 20.27
C LYS A 17 38.26 -33.09 19.21
N ASP A 18 38.42 -31.77 19.34
CA ASP A 18 38.19 -30.77 18.33
C ASP A 18 36.72 -30.41 18.01
N PHE A 19 36.10 -29.70 18.97
CA PHE A 19 35.19 -28.60 18.61
C PHE A 19 36.05 -27.47 18.07
N GLU A 20 36.44 -27.59 16.80
CA GLU A 20 36.78 -26.41 16.01
C GLU A 20 35.50 -25.55 15.89
N GLU A 21 35.62 -24.35 16.45
CA GLU A 21 34.63 -23.28 16.25
C GLU A 21 34.30 -23.13 14.75
N VAL A 22 33.22 -23.74 14.36
CA VAL A 22 32.56 -23.31 13.12
C VAL A 22 32.04 -21.89 13.43
N MET A 23 32.84 -20.90 13.11
CA MET A 23 32.38 -19.53 12.98
C MET A 23 31.23 -19.55 11.97
N VAL A 24 30.00 -19.58 12.50
CA VAL A 24 28.82 -19.29 11.73
C VAL A 24 28.97 -17.81 11.35
N GLU A 25 29.46 -17.58 10.13
CA GLU A 25 29.35 -16.29 9.49
C GLU A 25 27.86 -15.96 9.48
N THR A 26 27.45 -15.09 10.40
CA THR A 26 26.15 -14.45 10.35
C THR A 26 26.07 -13.76 8.99
N PRO A 27 25.05 -14.05 8.17
CA PRO A 27 24.86 -13.30 6.93
C PRO A 27 24.77 -11.83 7.31
N VAL A 28 25.72 -11.04 6.82
CA VAL A 28 25.66 -9.58 6.90
C VAL A 28 24.34 -9.20 6.25
N VAL A 29 23.38 -8.83 7.07
CA VAL A 29 22.16 -8.18 6.59
C VAL A 29 22.63 -6.86 5.98
N GLU A 30 22.77 -6.85 4.65
CA GLU A 30 23.00 -5.60 3.93
C GLU A 30 21.87 -4.65 4.35
N GLU A 31 22.21 -3.56 5.01
CA GLU A 31 21.29 -2.46 5.26
C GLU A 31 20.60 -2.11 3.95
N PRO A 32 19.25 -1.94 3.94
CA PRO A 32 18.53 -1.61 2.73
C PRO A 32 19.13 -0.34 2.17
N LYS A 33 19.81 -0.45 1.03
CA LYS A 33 20.39 0.67 0.28
C LYS A 33 19.35 1.78 0.23
N ALA A 34 19.66 2.89 0.88
CA ALA A 34 18.81 4.08 0.91
C ALA A 34 18.22 4.29 -0.48
N ARG A 35 16.89 4.25 -0.58
CA ARG A 35 16.13 4.45 -1.84
C ARG A 35 16.71 5.68 -2.51
N GLN A 36 17.49 5.48 -3.56
CA GLN A 36 17.96 6.58 -4.39
C GLN A 36 16.71 7.30 -4.88
N ARG A 37 16.51 8.53 -4.39
CA ARG A 37 15.51 9.41 -4.94
C ARG A 37 15.86 9.57 -6.42
N LEU A 38 15.11 8.88 -7.27
CA LEU A 38 15.21 9.03 -8.71
C LEU A 38 15.09 10.52 -9.00
N LYS A 39 16.18 11.12 -9.46
CA LYS A 39 16.15 12.50 -9.95
C LYS A 39 15.05 12.54 -11.01
N PRO A 40 14.17 13.54 -11.01
CA PRO A 40 13.15 13.65 -12.04
C PRO A 40 13.91 13.84 -13.36
N THR A 41 14.00 12.78 -14.15
CA THR A 41 14.45 12.89 -15.53
C THR A 41 13.36 13.68 -16.26
N ASN A 42 13.70 14.84 -16.78
CA ASN A 42 12.82 15.70 -17.59
C ASN A 42 12.42 15.02 -18.93
N GLU A 43 12.84 13.81 -19.16
CA GLU A 43 12.50 13.04 -20.35
C GLU A 43 11.15 12.36 -20.18
N TRP A 44 10.26 12.62 -21.13
CA TRP A 44 8.96 11.98 -21.20
C TRP A 44 9.10 10.49 -21.49
N GLU A 45 8.74 9.65 -20.52
CA GLU A 45 8.79 8.20 -20.68
C GLU A 45 7.72 7.73 -21.68
N ILE A 46 8.16 7.08 -22.75
CA ILE A 46 7.29 6.53 -23.80
C ILE A 46 6.79 5.16 -23.37
N LYS A 47 5.55 5.13 -22.86
CA LYS A 47 4.85 3.91 -22.44
C LYS A 47 3.35 4.04 -22.68
N ASP A 48 2.66 2.92 -22.68
CA ASP A 48 1.19 2.91 -22.65
C ASP A 48 0.70 3.45 -21.30
N ARG A 49 -0.37 4.25 -21.33
CA ARG A 49 -0.93 4.86 -20.13
C ARG A 49 -2.43 4.57 -20.04
N MET A 50 -2.89 4.40 -18.81
CA MET A 50 -4.29 4.23 -18.52
C MET A 50 -4.74 5.30 -17.51
N TYR A 51 -5.89 5.86 -17.74
CA TYR A 51 -6.49 6.89 -16.88
C TYR A 51 -7.85 6.43 -16.41
N TYR A 52 -8.18 6.69 -15.14
CA TYR A 52 -9.46 6.34 -14.53
C TYR A 52 -10.19 7.58 -14.03
N LEU A 53 -11.51 7.59 -14.22
CA LEU A 53 -12.37 8.62 -13.62
C LEU A 53 -12.46 8.40 -12.12
N LYS A 54 -12.30 9.49 -11.35
CA LYS A 54 -12.58 9.52 -9.90
C LYS A 54 -14.09 9.64 -9.68
N GLY A 55 -14.58 8.95 -8.65
CA GLY A 55 -15.97 9.03 -8.22
C GLY A 55 -16.65 7.69 -8.05
N GLY A 56 -17.47 7.56 -7.01
CA GLY A 56 -18.03 6.29 -6.54
C GLY A 56 -19.11 5.65 -7.41
N LYS A 57 -19.69 6.37 -8.38
CA LYS A 57 -20.66 5.81 -9.37
C LYS A 57 -20.01 5.88 -10.74
N LYS A 58 -19.72 4.72 -11.30
CA LYS A 58 -19.06 4.58 -12.62
C LYS A 58 -19.98 5.10 -13.71
N PRO A 59 -19.71 6.26 -14.36
CA PRO A 59 -20.41 6.64 -15.56
C PRO A 59 -20.04 5.68 -16.69
N LEU A 60 -21.02 5.31 -17.53
CA LEU A 60 -20.79 4.43 -18.68
C LEU A 60 -19.81 5.06 -19.66
N SER A 61 -19.95 6.35 -19.90
CA SER A 61 -18.98 7.14 -20.67
C SER A 61 -18.99 8.60 -20.24
N ARG A 62 -17.83 9.26 -20.37
CA ARG A 62 -17.68 10.69 -20.10
C ARG A 62 -16.68 11.31 -21.05
N SER A 63 -17.08 12.39 -21.71
CA SER A 63 -16.19 13.23 -22.50
C SER A 63 -15.60 14.33 -21.63
N ILE A 64 -14.32 14.65 -21.85
CA ILE A 64 -13.66 15.82 -21.25
C ILE A 64 -13.23 16.80 -22.32
N LYS A 65 -12.96 18.04 -21.92
CA LYS A 65 -12.55 19.10 -22.85
C LYS A 65 -11.28 18.72 -23.59
N ALA A 66 -11.29 18.83 -24.90
CA ALA A 66 -10.16 18.61 -25.79
C ALA A 66 -9.61 19.90 -26.40
N ALA A 67 -10.28 21.04 -26.19
CA ALA A 67 -9.87 22.35 -26.70
C ALA A 67 -10.32 23.45 -25.73
N GLY A 68 -9.77 24.67 -25.88
CA GLY A 68 -10.08 25.79 -25.01
C GLY A 68 -9.63 25.53 -23.57
N ILE A 69 -8.48 24.86 -23.41
CA ILE A 69 -7.85 24.60 -22.13
C ILE A 69 -6.72 25.61 -21.99
N TYR A 70 -6.71 26.34 -20.87
CA TYR A 70 -5.66 27.31 -20.59
C TYR A 70 -4.70 26.76 -19.55
N TYR A 71 -3.40 26.94 -19.78
CA TYR A 71 -2.32 26.50 -18.93
C TYR A 71 -1.30 27.62 -18.78
N PHE A 72 -0.97 27.96 -17.54
CA PHE A 72 0.08 28.94 -17.26
C PHE A 72 1.46 28.28 -17.39
N ASP A 73 2.18 28.68 -18.42
CA ASP A 73 3.54 28.19 -18.67
C ASP A 73 4.54 29.00 -17.82
N LYS A 74 5.09 28.37 -16.80
CA LYS A 74 6.04 29.01 -15.88
C LYS A 74 7.35 29.41 -16.53
N GLU A 75 7.76 28.70 -17.58
CA GLU A 75 9.02 29.00 -18.30
C GLU A 75 8.85 30.22 -19.21
N LYS A 76 7.68 30.36 -19.81
CA LYS A 76 7.37 31.45 -20.71
C LYS A 76 6.73 32.66 -20.02
N GLY A 77 6.17 32.46 -18.82
CA GLY A 77 5.57 33.51 -18.00
C GLY A 77 4.21 34.00 -18.44
N TYR A 78 3.49 33.26 -19.31
CA TYR A 78 2.14 33.61 -19.77
C TYR A 78 1.24 32.39 -19.94
N GLU A 79 -0.09 32.63 -20.04
CA GLU A 79 -1.07 31.60 -20.30
C GLU A 79 -1.07 31.17 -21.77
N ARG A 80 -1.05 29.85 -21.97
CA ARG A 80 -1.09 29.23 -23.29
C ARG A 80 -2.35 28.43 -23.47
N GLU A 81 -2.92 28.49 -24.66
CA GLU A 81 -4.05 27.64 -25.02
C GLU A 81 -3.59 26.25 -25.45
N LEU A 82 -4.29 25.23 -24.94
CA LEU A 82 -4.07 23.84 -25.26
C LEU A 82 -5.26 23.25 -26.03
N LYS A 83 -4.94 22.42 -27.01
CA LYS A 83 -5.91 21.71 -27.84
C LYS A 83 -5.38 20.34 -28.22
N TYR A 84 -6.23 19.32 -28.17
CA TYR A 84 -5.85 17.99 -28.64
C TYR A 84 -6.22 17.82 -30.11
N CYS A 85 -5.22 17.71 -30.96
CA CYS A 85 -5.37 17.43 -32.39
C CYS A 85 -4.59 16.15 -32.74
N GLN A 86 -5.24 15.25 -33.44
CA GLN A 86 -4.67 13.93 -33.79
C GLN A 86 -3.41 14.05 -34.66
N ASN A 87 -3.38 15.05 -35.54
CA ASN A 87 -2.32 15.24 -36.53
C ASN A 87 -1.24 16.25 -36.10
N GLN A 88 -1.19 16.67 -34.83
CA GLN A 88 -0.21 17.59 -34.28
C GLN A 88 0.79 16.88 -33.36
N LYS A 89 2.00 17.45 -33.23
CA LYS A 89 3.06 16.90 -32.38
C LYS A 89 3.13 17.56 -31.00
N THR A 90 2.37 18.63 -30.79
CA THR A 90 2.31 19.41 -29.56
C THR A 90 0.87 19.72 -29.19
N PRO A 91 0.50 19.81 -27.91
CA PRO A 91 -0.83 20.25 -27.50
C PRO A 91 -0.99 21.77 -27.50
N PHE A 92 0.08 22.54 -27.62
CA PHE A 92 0.07 23.99 -27.56
C PHE A 92 -0.37 24.61 -28.91
N VAL A 93 -1.42 25.41 -28.88
CA VAL A 93 -2.02 26.02 -30.09
C VAL A 93 -1.04 26.93 -30.83
N ASP A 94 -0.20 27.67 -30.10
CA ASP A 94 0.83 28.58 -30.65
C ASP A 94 1.96 27.86 -31.42
N GLU A 95 2.15 26.56 -31.16
CA GLU A 95 3.15 25.71 -31.81
C GLU A 95 2.57 24.85 -32.94
N MET A 96 1.24 24.79 -33.08
CA MET A 96 0.59 23.98 -34.11
C MET A 96 0.78 24.58 -35.51
N LYS A 97 1.02 23.69 -36.48
CA LYS A 97 1.20 24.08 -37.88
C LYS A 97 0.21 23.36 -38.79
N GLY A 98 -0.32 24.08 -39.77
CA GLY A 98 -1.21 23.52 -40.79
C GLY A 98 -2.61 23.17 -40.26
N ASP A 99 -3.22 22.15 -40.84
CA ASP A 99 -4.59 21.71 -40.53
C ASP A 99 -4.64 21.11 -39.10
N GLN A 100 -5.69 21.47 -38.37
CA GLN A 100 -5.89 21.07 -36.98
C GLN A 100 -7.15 20.21 -36.85
N ARG A 101 -6.95 18.90 -36.79
CA ARG A 101 -8.05 17.94 -36.62
C ARG A 101 -8.30 17.65 -35.16
N LEU A 102 -9.32 18.31 -34.61
CA LEU A 102 -9.73 18.09 -33.22
C LEU A 102 -10.23 16.65 -33.02
N GLU A 103 -9.71 16.00 -31.96
CA GLU A 103 -10.21 14.69 -31.53
C GLU A 103 -10.81 14.79 -30.12
N HIS A 104 -11.95 14.10 -29.93
CA HIS A 104 -12.60 14.04 -28.62
C HIS A 104 -11.88 13.09 -27.66
N ILE A 105 -11.84 13.50 -26.40
CA ILE A 105 -11.28 12.68 -25.33
C ILE A 105 -12.44 12.05 -24.55
N VAL A 106 -12.66 10.75 -24.72
CA VAL A 106 -13.80 10.03 -24.16
C VAL A 106 -13.33 8.87 -23.29
N PHE A 107 -13.68 8.91 -22.01
CA PHE A 107 -13.58 7.79 -21.11
C PHE A 107 -14.73 6.83 -21.36
N ARG A 108 -14.43 5.54 -21.51
CA ARG A 108 -15.42 4.47 -21.69
C ARG A 108 -15.36 3.54 -20.49
N SER A 109 -16.53 3.21 -19.93
CA SER A 109 -16.60 2.38 -18.69
C SER A 109 -15.72 2.90 -17.55
N GLY A 110 -15.58 4.24 -17.47
CA GLY A 110 -14.78 4.89 -16.43
C GLY A 110 -13.27 4.89 -16.68
N SER A 111 -12.79 4.38 -17.81
CA SER A 111 -11.36 4.32 -18.14
C SER A 111 -11.05 4.86 -19.54
N LEU A 112 -9.80 5.26 -19.73
CA LEU A 112 -9.25 5.69 -21.01
C LEU A 112 -7.84 5.09 -21.17
N TYR A 113 -7.69 4.19 -22.12
CA TYR A 113 -6.41 3.69 -22.54
C TYR A 113 -5.81 4.58 -23.63
N VAL A 114 -4.57 5.01 -23.44
CA VAL A 114 -3.82 5.86 -24.37
C VAL A 114 -2.51 5.16 -24.73
N PRO A 115 -2.38 4.64 -25.95
CA PRO A 115 -1.18 3.95 -26.39
C PRO A 115 0.01 4.92 -26.49
N LYS A 116 1.21 4.35 -26.46
CA LYS A 116 2.48 5.09 -26.50
C LYS A 116 2.66 6.01 -27.73
N GLU A 117 2.00 5.70 -28.83
CA GLU A 117 2.03 6.48 -30.07
C GLU A 117 1.33 7.85 -29.90
N LYS A 118 0.30 7.92 -29.04
CA LYS A 118 -0.47 9.15 -28.77
C LYS A 118 0.20 10.01 -27.67
N THR A 119 1.48 10.33 -27.84
CA THR A 119 2.30 11.08 -26.85
C THR A 119 1.72 12.46 -26.53
N VAL A 120 1.10 13.14 -27.50
CA VAL A 120 0.48 14.45 -27.31
C VAL A 120 -0.69 14.36 -26.36
N LEU A 121 -1.56 13.35 -26.53
CA LEU A 121 -2.68 13.12 -25.62
C LEU A 121 -2.19 12.75 -24.21
N GLN A 122 -1.17 11.91 -24.12
CA GLN A 122 -0.57 11.55 -22.84
C GLN A 122 -0.01 12.77 -22.11
N LYS A 123 0.76 13.62 -22.80
CA LYS A 123 1.32 14.86 -22.22
C LYS A 123 0.20 15.81 -21.78
N LEU A 124 -0.83 15.99 -22.63
CA LEU A 124 -1.98 16.82 -22.28
C LEU A 124 -2.65 16.32 -20.99
N LEU A 125 -2.97 15.03 -20.90
CA LEU A 125 -3.66 14.46 -19.74
C LEU A 125 -2.81 14.39 -18.49
N SER A 126 -1.53 14.04 -18.61
CA SER A 126 -0.65 13.83 -17.46
C SER A 126 0.02 15.10 -16.93
N LEU A 127 0.19 16.13 -17.78
CA LEU A 127 0.95 17.34 -17.40
C LEU A 127 0.09 18.59 -17.28
N TYR A 128 -0.81 18.81 -18.25
CA TYR A 128 -1.38 20.13 -18.45
C TYR A 128 -2.87 20.25 -18.17
N HIS A 129 -3.65 19.17 -18.27
CA HIS A 129 -5.11 19.25 -18.20
C HIS A 129 -5.58 19.60 -16.77
N PRO A 130 -6.48 20.64 -16.60
CA PRO A 130 -6.90 21.13 -15.29
C PRO A 130 -7.73 20.12 -14.48
N HIS A 131 -8.34 19.14 -15.13
CA HIS A 131 -9.10 18.08 -14.45
C HIS A 131 -8.26 16.89 -13.99
N LYS A 132 -6.95 16.94 -14.20
CA LYS A 132 -6.01 15.97 -13.64
C LYS A 132 -6.14 15.96 -12.11
N ASN A 133 -6.14 14.78 -11.50
CA ASN A 133 -6.30 14.52 -10.08
C ASN A 133 -7.66 14.91 -9.46
N ASN A 134 -8.48 15.74 -10.13
CA ASN A 134 -9.84 16.08 -9.69
C ASN A 134 -10.89 15.14 -10.27
N LEU A 135 -10.92 15.02 -11.60
CA LEU A 135 -11.91 14.25 -12.35
C LEU A 135 -11.40 12.87 -12.73
N TYR A 136 -10.13 12.78 -13.06
CA TYR A 136 -9.45 11.54 -13.43
C TYR A 136 -8.03 11.52 -12.89
N GLU A 137 -7.45 10.33 -12.85
CA GLU A 137 -6.04 10.12 -12.49
C GLU A 137 -5.38 9.08 -13.39
N GLU A 138 -4.07 9.16 -13.51
CA GLU A 138 -3.26 8.19 -14.22
C GLU A 138 -3.02 6.97 -13.35
N TYR A 139 -3.27 5.77 -13.89
CA TYR A 139 -2.94 4.52 -13.22
C TYR A 139 -1.44 4.31 -13.18
N LYS A 140 -0.91 4.25 -11.98
CA LYS A 140 0.51 3.99 -11.71
C LYS A 140 0.63 2.69 -10.92
N PRO A 141 0.91 1.55 -11.58
CA PRO A 141 0.94 0.26 -10.90
C PRO A 141 1.95 0.20 -9.75
N ALA A 142 3.08 0.88 -9.88
CA ALA A 142 4.09 0.93 -8.82
C ALA A 142 3.61 1.72 -7.58
N ALA A 143 2.81 2.77 -7.75
CA ALA A 143 2.23 3.50 -6.62
C ALA A 143 1.16 2.67 -5.91
N VAL A 144 0.28 2.01 -6.69
CA VAL A 144 -0.74 1.10 -6.13
C VAL A 144 -0.10 -0.04 -5.35
N ALA A 145 0.95 -0.66 -5.91
CA ALA A 145 1.68 -1.71 -5.20
C ALA A 145 2.37 -1.20 -3.93
N ALA A 146 2.87 0.04 -3.93
CA ALA A 146 3.46 0.65 -2.73
C ALA A 146 2.41 0.89 -1.64
N ASP A 147 1.24 1.40 -2.02
CA ASP A 147 0.12 1.61 -1.09
C ASP A 147 -0.39 0.27 -0.53
N GLU A 148 -0.47 -0.77 -1.37
CA GLU A 148 -0.85 -2.13 -0.93
C GLU A 148 0.18 -2.73 0.03
N ILE A 149 1.48 -2.53 -0.22
CA ILE A 149 2.54 -2.98 0.69
C ILE A 149 2.42 -2.27 2.04
N GLU A 150 2.20 -0.95 2.05
CA GLU A 150 2.02 -0.20 3.30
C GLU A 150 0.85 -0.74 4.14
N VAL A 151 -0.26 -1.07 3.49
CA VAL A 151 -1.43 -1.69 4.17
C VAL A 151 -1.07 -3.07 4.72
N LEU A 152 -0.33 -3.89 3.96
CA LEU A 152 0.09 -5.22 4.41
C LEU A 152 1.08 -5.13 5.57
N ASP A 153 2.05 -4.21 5.52
CA ASP A 153 3.00 -3.98 6.60
C ASP A 153 2.26 -3.58 7.88
N MET A 154 1.31 -2.65 7.78
CA MET A 154 0.46 -2.25 8.91
C MET A 154 -0.34 -3.43 9.48
N GLN A 155 -0.85 -4.35 8.64
CA GLN A 155 -1.55 -5.55 9.10
C GLN A 155 -0.62 -6.50 9.85
N VAL A 156 0.62 -6.66 9.37
CA VAL A 156 1.64 -7.50 10.03
C VAL A 156 1.99 -6.91 11.38
N ASP A 157 2.25 -5.60 11.46
CA ASP A 157 2.57 -4.91 12.71
C ASP A 157 1.44 -5.05 13.73
N ALA A 158 0.20 -4.86 13.31
CA ALA A 158 -0.97 -5.05 14.16
C ALA A 158 -1.09 -6.49 14.69
N LEU A 159 -0.84 -7.49 13.85
CA LEU A 159 -0.89 -8.90 14.26
C LEU A 159 0.25 -9.25 15.24
N VAL A 160 1.44 -8.71 15.01
CA VAL A 160 2.59 -8.89 15.92
C VAL A 160 2.29 -8.25 17.28
N ALA A 161 1.77 -7.03 17.29
CA ALA A 161 1.36 -6.34 18.51
C ALA A 161 0.27 -7.14 19.24
N ALA A 162 -0.78 -7.60 18.55
CA ALA A 162 -1.87 -8.40 19.13
C ALA A 162 -1.42 -9.73 19.76
N ARG A 163 -0.34 -10.33 19.24
CA ARG A 163 0.23 -11.55 19.83
C ARG A 163 0.97 -11.30 21.12
N ASN A 164 1.59 -10.12 21.25
CA ASN A 164 2.44 -9.75 22.36
C ASN A 164 1.66 -9.10 23.52
N ILE A 165 0.45 -8.62 23.26
CA ILE A 165 -0.43 -8.01 24.26
C ILE A 165 -0.86 -9.07 25.29
N ASP A 166 -0.86 -8.72 26.57
CA ASP A 166 -1.37 -9.53 27.66
C ASP A 166 -2.90 -9.63 27.64
N ILE A 167 -3.45 -10.50 28.51
CA ILE A 167 -4.89 -10.78 28.51
C ILE A 167 -5.70 -9.58 29.04
N ASP A 168 -5.15 -8.85 30.01
CA ASP A 168 -5.85 -7.70 30.63
C ASP A 168 -5.97 -6.55 29.62
N MET A 169 -4.92 -6.27 28.88
CA MET A 169 -4.92 -5.25 27.82
C MET A 169 -5.78 -5.72 26.63
N ALA A 170 -5.74 -7.01 26.30
CA ALA A 170 -6.60 -7.58 25.27
C ALA A 170 -8.08 -7.41 25.61
N GLU A 171 -8.47 -7.66 26.87
CA GLU A 171 -9.82 -7.42 27.35
C GLU A 171 -10.19 -5.93 27.27
N ALA A 172 -9.27 -5.06 27.66
CA ALA A 172 -9.50 -3.61 27.63
C ALA A 172 -9.77 -3.11 26.19
N ILE A 173 -8.96 -3.49 25.23
CA ILE A 173 -9.13 -3.13 23.82
C ILE A 173 -10.45 -3.67 23.29
N MET A 174 -10.71 -4.95 23.49
CA MET A 174 -11.93 -5.59 22.98
C MET A 174 -13.20 -5.04 23.64
N ARG A 175 -13.14 -4.66 24.91
CA ARG A 175 -14.29 -4.04 25.60
C ARG A 175 -14.58 -2.64 25.09
N VAL A 176 -13.57 -1.88 24.75
CA VAL A 176 -13.75 -0.56 24.13
C VAL A 176 -14.41 -0.68 22.75
N GLU A 177 -14.12 -1.75 22.00
CA GLU A 177 -14.67 -1.99 20.66
C GLU A 177 -16.04 -2.68 20.68
N LYS A 178 -16.23 -3.73 21.50
CA LYS A 178 -17.43 -4.58 21.55
C LYS A 178 -18.32 -4.37 22.76
N GLY A 179 -17.86 -3.61 23.76
CA GLY A 179 -18.63 -3.39 25.00
C GLY A 179 -18.69 -4.62 25.92
N SER A 180 -19.83 -4.82 26.58
CA SER A 180 -20.06 -5.82 27.62
C SER A 180 -19.98 -7.29 27.17
N GLU A 181 -20.17 -7.57 25.90
CA GLU A 181 -20.12 -8.95 25.34
C GLU A 181 -18.80 -9.67 25.61
N VAL A 182 -17.74 -8.90 25.84
CA VAL A 182 -16.39 -9.41 26.14
C VAL A 182 -16.33 -10.17 27.47
N SER A 183 -17.21 -9.86 28.41
CA SER A 183 -17.25 -10.50 29.76
C SER A 183 -17.59 -11.99 29.71
N GLU A 184 -18.24 -12.44 28.66
CA GLU A 184 -18.66 -13.83 28.46
C GLU A 184 -17.62 -14.69 27.74
N LEU A 185 -16.57 -14.06 27.17
CA LEU A 185 -15.56 -14.72 26.36
C LEU A 185 -14.49 -15.39 27.23
N SER A 186 -14.11 -16.62 26.85
CA SER A 186 -12.93 -17.25 27.41
C SER A 186 -11.65 -16.56 26.92
N SER A 187 -10.53 -16.70 27.66
CA SER A 187 -9.23 -16.10 27.27
C SER A 187 -8.75 -16.52 25.87
N LYS A 188 -9.13 -17.71 25.41
CA LYS A 188 -8.80 -18.18 24.05
C LYS A 188 -9.66 -17.51 22.98
N GLU A 189 -10.92 -17.33 23.24
CA GLU A 189 -11.86 -16.64 22.36
C GLU A 189 -11.52 -15.17 22.27
N LEU A 190 -11.22 -14.54 23.40
CA LEU A 190 -10.76 -13.16 23.47
C LEU A 190 -9.50 -12.95 22.62
N LYS A 191 -8.52 -13.84 22.75
CA LYS A 191 -7.28 -13.75 21.95
C LYS A 191 -7.51 -13.99 20.47
N ARG A 192 -8.42 -14.90 20.10
CA ARG A 192 -8.84 -15.10 18.71
C ARG A 192 -9.51 -13.84 18.14
N ASP A 193 -10.44 -13.27 18.90
CA ASP A 193 -11.21 -12.10 18.45
C ASP A 193 -10.31 -10.85 18.34
N LEU A 194 -9.36 -10.69 19.26
CA LEU A 194 -8.33 -9.64 19.18
C LEU A 194 -7.51 -9.76 17.88
N LEU A 195 -7.06 -10.96 17.53
CA LEU A 195 -6.31 -11.19 16.29
C LEU A 195 -7.16 -10.93 15.04
N VAL A 196 -8.44 -11.29 15.07
CA VAL A 196 -9.38 -10.99 13.97
C VAL A 196 -9.58 -9.48 13.84
N PHE A 197 -9.73 -8.77 14.96
CA PHE A 197 -9.87 -7.32 14.99
C PHE A 197 -8.60 -6.62 14.45
N ALA A 198 -7.42 -7.00 14.94
CA ALA A 198 -6.14 -6.47 14.47
C ALA A 198 -5.94 -6.64 12.95
N ARG A 199 -6.38 -7.79 12.41
CA ARG A 199 -6.32 -8.05 10.97
C ARG A 199 -7.32 -7.21 10.17
N SER A 200 -8.54 -7.03 10.69
CA SER A 200 -9.62 -6.35 9.98
C SER A 200 -9.46 -4.84 10.00
N ASN A 201 -8.99 -4.29 11.12
CA ASN A 201 -8.84 -2.86 11.36
C ASN A 201 -7.48 -2.54 11.96
N PRO A 202 -6.37 -2.75 11.20
CA PRO A 202 -5.03 -2.67 11.75
C PRO A 202 -4.69 -1.29 12.32
N LYS A 203 -5.11 -0.22 11.62
CA LYS A 203 -4.89 1.15 12.06
C LYS A 203 -5.57 1.44 13.39
N LEU A 204 -6.87 1.15 13.51
CA LEU A 204 -7.62 1.39 14.73
C LEU A 204 -7.09 0.53 15.89
N PHE A 205 -6.71 -0.71 15.60
CA PHE A 205 -6.11 -1.58 16.60
C PHE A 205 -4.79 -1.02 17.15
N LEU A 206 -3.89 -0.55 16.27
CA LEU A 206 -2.61 0.04 16.70
C LEU A 206 -2.83 1.34 17.50
N GLU A 207 -3.79 2.18 17.10
CA GLU A 207 -4.17 3.38 17.85
C GLU A 207 -4.68 3.02 19.25
N LEU A 208 -5.50 1.98 19.38
CA LEU A 208 -6.00 1.52 20.70
C LEU A 208 -4.91 0.83 21.54
N ALA A 209 -3.99 0.10 20.90
CA ALA A 209 -2.91 -0.57 21.60
C ALA A 209 -1.88 0.41 22.18
N ASP A 210 -1.73 1.58 21.56
CA ASP A 210 -0.83 2.67 21.99
C ASP A 210 -1.53 3.73 22.88
N ASP A 211 -2.87 3.64 23.03
CA ASP A 211 -3.64 4.60 23.84
C ASP A 211 -3.53 4.26 25.34
N GLU A 212 -2.81 5.09 26.07
CA GLU A 212 -2.66 4.99 27.55
C GLU A 212 -3.99 4.98 28.31
N ASN A 213 -5.06 5.53 27.73
CA ASN A 213 -6.37 5.63 28.35
C ASN A 213 -7.28 4.42 28.13
N VAL A 214 -6.86 3.43 27.36
CA VAL A 214 -7.69 2.21 27.08
C VAL A 214 -8.06 1.49 28.38
N MET A 215 -7.11 1.33 29.28
CA MET A 215 -7.35 0.71 30.59
C MET A 215 -8.35 1.53 31.45
N LEU A 216 -8.26 2.84 31.39
CA LEU A 216 -9.19 3.73 32.10
C LEU A 216 -10.61 3.64 31.51
N ARG A 217 -10.72 3.61 30.18
CA ARG A 217 -12.00 3.40 29.49
C ARG A 217 -12.62 2.05 29.83
N ASN A 218 -11.82 0.99 29.83
CA ASN A 218 -12.26 -0.35 30.26
C ASN A 218 -12.81 -0.32 31.69
N PHE A 219 -12.09 0.33 32.61
CA PHE A 219 -12.57 0.49 33.99
C PHE A 219 -13.90 1.24 34.07
N GLY A 220 -14.04 2.35 33.32
CA GLY A 220 -15.29 3.10 33.22
C GLY A 220 -16.47 2.26 32.73
N ILE A 221 -16.27 1.46 31.68
CA ILE A 221 -17.30 0.56 31.12
C ILE A 221 -17.69 -0.50 32.16
N LYS A 222 -16.72 -1.14 32.83
CA LYS A 222 -16.98 -2.12 33.91
C LYS A 222 -17.76 -1.49 35.07
N ALA A 223 -17.46 -0.25 35.44
CA ALA A 223 -18.18 0.45 36.51
C ALA A 223 -19.62 0.77 36.14
N VAL A 224 -19.92 1.08 34.88
CA VAL A 224 -21.28 1.27 34.37
C VAL A 224 -22.03 -0.06 34.33
N GLU A 225 -21.39 -1.14 33.86
CA GLU A 225 -21.98 -2.49 33.84
C GLU A 225 -22.32 -2.99 35.25
N ALA A 226 -21.47 -2.71 36.23
CA ALA A 226 -21.71 -3.02 37.64
C ALA A 226 -22.74 -2.10 38.33
N GLY A 227 -23.26 -1.09 37.62
CA GLY A 227 -24.23 -0.12 38.20
C GLY A 227 -23.65 0.86 39.17
N VAL A 228 -22.33 0.98 39.28
CA VAL A 228 -21.63 1.92 40.17
C VAL A 228 -21.62 3.34 39.56
N LEU A 229 -21.58 3.44 38.26
CA LEU A 229 -21.67 4.67 37.48
C LEU A 229 -22.96 4.68 36.64
N ARG A 230 -23.55 5.89 36.48
CA ARG A 230 -24.73 6.14 35.63
C ARG A 230 -24.42 7.17 34.58
#